data_887eb0f8e4d115c881f1a335ff3bbb7b
#
_entry.id   887eb0f8e4d115c881f1a335ff3bbb7b
#
_cell.length_a   1.000
_cell.length_b   1.000
_cell.length_c   1.000
_cell.angle_alpha   90.00
_cell.angle_beta   90.00
_cell.angle_gamma   90.00
#
_symmetry.space_group_name_H-M   'P 1'
#
loop_
_entity.id
_entity.type
_entity.pdbx_description
1 polymer ?
#
loop_
_entity_poly.entity_id
_entity_poly.type
_entity_poly.pdbx_seq_one_letter_code
_entity_poly.pdbx_strand_id
1 'polypeptide(L)'
;MAAKVGVGLLGLGTVGGGVASILQNPSERHPLVGELELIRVAVRDLNRPRPIALDESLLTTDPSAVIQDPAVDVVVEVIGGLEPARSLILQAIAAGKSVVTANKAVIARHGQEIAEAAAAAGVYVLIEAAVGGGIPIIEPLKQSLGGNRINRVSGIINGTTNYILTRMAEEGAAYDAVLKDAQELGYAE
;
A
#
# COMPACT_ATOMS: atom_id res chain seq x y z
N MET A 1 -9.74 -23.43 -16.83
CA MET A 1 -9.14 -22.11 -16.49
C MET A 1 -8.75 -22.19 -15.03
N ALA A 2 -7.58 -21.72 -14.64
CA ALA A 2 -7.22 -21.61 -13.23
C ALA A 2 -8.23 -20.68 -12.52
N ALA A 3 -8.52 -20.94 -11.24
CA ALA A 3 -9.35 -20.04 -10.47
C ALA A 3 -8.61 -18.70 -10.32
N LYS A 4 -9.31 -17.58 -10.53
CA LYS A 4 -8.74 -16.25 -10.31
C LYS A 4 -8.49 -16.01 -8.83
N VAL A 5 -7.50 -15.20 -8.52
CA VAL A 5 -7.21 -14.74 -7.16
C VAL A 5 -8.11 -13.55 -6.84
N GLY A 6 -8.94 -13.70 -5.82
CA GLY A 6 -9.88 -12.66 -5.38
C GLY A 6 -9.19 -11.57 -4.57
N VAL A 7 -9.42 -10.33 -4.96
CA VAL A 7 -8.86 -9.13 -4.31
C VAL A 7 -9.97 -8.35 -3.59
N GLY A 8 -9.80 -8.16 -2.30
CA GLY A 8 -10.59 -7.25 -1.49
C GLY A 8 -9.83 -5.93 -1.26
N LEU A 9 -10.48 -4.79 -1.46
CA LEU A 9 -9.84 -3.48 -1.37
C LEU A 9 -10.39 -2.68 -0.18
N LEU A 10 -9.52 -2.24 0.70
CA LEU A 10 -9.84 -1.37 1.83
C LEU A 10 -9.38 0.07 1.52
N GLY A 11 -10.31 0.89 1.07
CA GLY A 11 -10.08 2.27 0.64
C GLY A 11 -10.11 2.43 -0.88
N LEU A 12 -10.80 3.47 -1.36
CA LEU A 12 -10.94 3.82 -2.78
C LEU A 12 -10.65 5.31 -3.01
N GLY A 13 -9.52 5.77 -2.43
CA GLY A 13 -8.93 7.08 -2.70
C GLY A 13 -8.05 7.03 -3.96
N THR A 14 -7.06 7.91 -4.04
CA THR A 14 -6.12 7.97 -5.19
C THR A 14 -5.44 6.63 -5.43
N VAL A 15 -4.85 6.02 -4.40
CA VAL A 15 -4.12 4.75 -4.53
C VAL A 15 -5.09 3.61 -4.84
N GLY A 16 -6.18 3.48 -4.06
CA GLY A 16 -7.18 2.43 -4.29
C GLY A 16 -7.87 2.53 -5.65
N GLY A 17 -8.13 3.74 -6.14
CA GLY A 17 -8.64 3.98 -7.49
C GLY A 17 -7.67 3.50 -8.56
N GLY A 18 -6.37 3.73 -8.36
CA GLY A 18 -5.31 3.20 -9.23
C GLY A 18 -5.28 1.67 -9.26
N VAL A 19 -5.36 1.03 -8.08
CA VAL A 19 -5.45 -0.45 -7.98
C VAL A 19 -6.68 -0.97 -8.72
N ALA A 20 -7.85 -0.41 -8.45
CA ALA A 20 -9.10 -0.83 -9.10
C ALA A 20 -9.03 -0.65 -10.63
N SER A 21 -8.46 0.46 -11.11
CA SER A 21 -8.25 0.70 -12.55
C SER A 21 -7.35 -0.36 -13.19
N ILE A 22 -6.28 -0.77 -12.51
CA ILE A 22 -5.38 -1.81 -13.00
C ILE A 22 -6.10 -3.16 -13.11
N LEU A 23 -6.88 -3.52 -12.10
CA LEU A 23 -7.61 -4.79 -12.07
C LEU A 23 -8.75 -4.85 -13.10
N GLN A 24 -9.41 -3.71 -13.37
CA GLN A 24 -10.44 -3.63 -14.41
C GLN A 24 -9.86 -3.66 -15.84
N ASN A 25 -8.64 -3.15 -16.02
CA ASN A 25 -8.01 -3.02 -17.35
C ASN A 25 -6.63 -3.71 -17.33
N PRO A 26 -6.57 -5.05 -17.30
CA PRO A 26 -5.32 -5.80 -17.23
C PRO A 26 -4.54 -5.84 -18.55
N SER A 27 -5.14 -5.40 -19.68
CA SER A 27 -4.48 -5.38 -20.99
C SER A 27 -3.17 -4.57 -20.96
N GLU A 28 -2.21 -5.01 -21.77
CA GLU A 28 -0.86 -4.41 -21.89
C GLU A 28 -0.04 -4.45 -20.60
N ARG A 29 -0.43 -5.27 -19.60
CA ARG A 29 0.27 -5.50 -18.35
C ARG A 29 0.85 -6.91 -18.28
N HIS A 30 1.54 -7.20 -17.19
CA HIS A 30 2.01 -8.57 -16.95
C HIS A 30 0.82 -9.55 -16.94
N PRO A 31 0.90 -10.70 -17.62
CA PRO A 31 -0.23 -11.64 -17.77
C PRO A 31 -0.90 -12.04 -16.44
N LEU A 32 -0.15 -12.16 -15.35
CA LEU A 32 -0.69 -12.48 -14.02
C LEU A 32 -1.68 -11.44 -13.48
N VAL A 33 -1.69 -10.20 -14.00
CA VAL A 33 -2.69 -9.21 -13.60
C VAL A 33 -4.09 -9.64 -14.05
N GLY A 34 -4.19 -10.34 -15.19
CA GLY A 34 -5.44 -10.91 -15.70
C GLY A 34 -6.00 -12.06 -14.84
N GLU A 35 -5.18 -12.66 -13.97
CA GLU A 35 -5.58 -13.70 -13.02
C GLU A 35 -6.15 -13.14 -11.71
N LEU A 36 -6.11 -11.80 -11.53
CA LEU A 36 -6.67 -11.12 -10.36
C LEU A 36 -8.08 -10.62 -10.65
N GLU A 37 -8.96 -10.69 -9.66
CA GLU A 37 -10.34 -10.21 -9.76
C GLU A 37 -10.72 -9.36 -8.55
N LEU A 38 -11.25 -8.15 -8.79
CA LEU A 38 -11.74 -7.28 -7.72
C LEU A 38 -13.10 -7.81 -7.25
N ILE A 39 -13.15 -8.32 -6.03
CA ILE A 39 -14.34 -8.95 -5.44
C ILE A 39 -15.19 -7.94 -4.66
N ARG A 40 -14.54 -7.14 -3.80
CA ARG A 40 -15.25 -6.22 -2.91
C ARG A 40 -14.37 -5.05 -2.49
N VAL A 41 -14.99 -3.90 -2.27
CA VAL A 41 -14.30 -2.65 -1.92
C VAL A 41 -14.98 -1.98 -0.73
N ALA A 42 -14.25 -1.77 0.34
CA ALA A 42 -14.72 -1.00 1.48
C ALA A 42 -14.41 0.48 1.32
N VAL A 43 -15.42 1.33 1.52
CA VAL A 43 -15.32 2.79 1.47
C VAL A 43 -16.04 3.41 2.66
N ARG A 44 -15.66 4.62 3.07
CA ARG A 44 -16.31 5.33 4.18
C ARG A 44 -17.68 5.91 3.82
N ASP A 45 -17.86 6.29 2.56
CA ASP A 45 -19.08 6.94 2.06
C ASP A 45 -19.36 6.43 0.64
N LEU A 46 -20.51 5.81 0.43
CA LEU A 46 -20.94 5.27 -0.87
C LEU A 46 -21.22 6.37 -1.90
N ASN A 47 -21.65 7.54 -1.45
CA ASN A 47 -22.09 8.63 -2.32
C ASN A 47 -20.93 9.56 -2.77
N ARG A 48 -19.72 9.38 -2.21
CA ARG A 48 -18.59 10.24 -2.58
C ARG A 48 -18.20 10.01 -4.04
N PRO A 49 -18.06 11.07 -4.86
CA PRO A 49 -17.53 10.95 -6.22
C PRO A 49 -16.14 10.28 -6.25
N ARG A 50 -15.93 9.40 -7.21
CA ARG A 50 -14.69 8.62 -7.33
C ARG A 50 -14.06 8.81 -8.70
N PRO A 51 -12.71 8.69 -8.79
CA PRO A 51 -12.02 8.85 -10.07
C PRO A 51 -12.23 7.66 -11.03
N ILE A 52 -12.85 6.58 -10.54
CA ILE A 52 -13.11 5.37 -11.32
C ILE A 52 -14.55 4.92 -11.12
N ALA A 53 -15.20 4.49 -12.21
CA ALA A 53 -16.49 3.85 -12.15
C ALA A 53 -16.33 2.38 -11.75
N LEU A 54 -17.05 1.96 -10.71
CA LEU A 54 -17.16 0.58 -10.27
C LEU A 54 -18.64 0.19 -10.22
N ASP A 55 -18.90 -1.11 -10.36
CA ASP A 55 -20.21 -1.66 -10.07
C ASP A 55 -20.52 -1.40 -8.56
N GLU A 56 -21.66 -0.79 -8.30
CA GLU A 56 -22.08 -0.45 -6.93
C GLU A 56 -22.23 -1.69 -6.05
N SER A 57 -22.51 -2.86 -6.63
CA SER A 57 -22.59 -4.14 -5.91
C SER A 57 -21.29 -4.57 -5.26
N LEU A 58 -20.14 -4.06 -5.75
CA LEU A 58 -18.82 -4.31 -5.16
C LEU A 58 -18.56 -3.44 -3.93
N LEU A 59 -19.32 -2.37 -3.74
CA LEU A 59 -19.06 -1.38 -2.71
C LEU A 59 -19.73 -1.74 -1.38
N THR A 60 -19.04 -1.51 -0.29
CA THR A 60 -19.57 -1.64 1.08
C THR A 60 -18.99 -0.56 1.99
N THR A 61 -19.72 -0.23 3.05
CA THR A 61 -19.18 0.59 4.14
C THR A 61 -18.60 -0.25 5.28
N ASP A 62 -18.77 -1.57 5.21
CA ASP A 62 -18.26 -2.50 6.21
C ASP A 62 -16.95 -3.16 5.73
N PRO A 63 -15.78 -2.80 6.27
CA PRO A 63 -14.52 -3.44 5.93
C PRO A 63 -14.46 -4.91 6.35
N SER A 64 -15.23 -5.32 7.37
CA SER A 64 -15.29 -6.72 7.80
C SER A 64 -15.95 -7.59 6.73
N ALA A 65 -16.93 -7.07 6.00
CA ALA A 65 -17.54 -7.77 4.88
C ALA A 65 -16.55 -8.05 3.73
N VAL A 66 -15.51 -7.22 3.56
CA VAL A 66 -14.41 -7.50 2.61
C VAL A 66 -13.51 -8.60 3.14
N ILE A 67 -13.10 -8.52 4.40
CA ILE A 67 -12.15 -9.45 5.02
C ILE A 67 -12.74 -10.86 5.15
N GLN A 68 -14.03 -10.96 5.49
CA GLN A 68 -14.70 -12.24 5.71
C GLN A 68 -15.26 -12.87 4.44
N ASP A 69 -15.21 -12.17 3.30
CA ASP A 69 -15.69 -12.71 2.03
C ASP A 69 -14.85 -13.93 1.63
N PRO A 70 -15.46 -15.12 1.44
CA PRO A 70 -14.73 -16.33 1.10
C PRO A 70 -14.11 -16.29 -0.31
N ALA A 71 -14.58 -15.41 -1.17
CA ALA A 71 -14.01 -15.20 -2.51
C ALA A 71 -12.80 -14.27 -2.52
N VAL A 72 -12.47 -13.62 -1.41
CA VAL A 72 -11.28 -12.79 -1.25
C VAL A 72 -10.11 -13.63 -0.76
N ASP A 73 -9.02 -13.64 -1.48
CA ASP A 73 -7.75 -14.29 -1.12
C ASP A 73 -6.72 -13.27 -0.60
N VAL A 74 -6.74 -12.08 -1.17
CA VAL A 74 -5.79 -11.01 -0.85
C VAL A 74 -6.54 -9.74 -0.49
N VAL A 75 -6.16 -9.12 0.63
CA VAL A 75 -6.67 -7.83 1.08
C VAL A 75 -5.65 -6.74 0.77
N VAL A 76 -6.06 -5.72 0.01
CA VAL A 76 -5.24 -4.54 -0.28
C VAL A 76 -5.68 -3.39 0.63
N GLU A 77 -4.83 -2.98 1.58
CA GLU A 77 -5.09 -1.89 2.51
C GLU A 77 -4.43 -0.59 2.02
N VAL A 78 -5.26 0.41 1.76
CA VAL A 78 -4.86 1.74 1.27
C VAL A 78 -5.72 2.85 1.90
N ILE A 79 -6.11 2.66 3.17
CA ILE A 79 -6.95 3.61 3.91
C ILE A 79 -6.12 4.81 4.38
N GLY A 80 -4.89 4.52 4.82
CA GLY A 80 -4.02 5.51 5.48
C GLY A 80 -4.34 5.70 6.98
N GLY A 81 -3.45 6.41 7.69
CA GLY A 81 -3.52 6.54 9.15
C GLY A 81 -3.07 5.27 9.87
N LEU A 82 -3.17 5.25 11.20
CA LEU A 82 -2.78 4.09 12.01
C LEU A 82 -3.97 3.16 12.26
N GLU A 83 -5.07 3.74 12.75
CA GLU A 83 -6.31 3.02 12.96
C GLU A 83 -7.42 3.60 12.05
N PRO A 84 -8.29 2.76 11.52
CA PRO A 84 -8.44 1.32 11.77
C PRO A 84 -7.53 0.43 10.91
N ALA A 85 -6.59 0.98 10.13
CA ALA A 85 -5.77 0.23 9.17
C ALA A 85 -5.00 -0.93 9.83
N ARG A 86 -4.31 -0.69 10.96
CA ARG A 86 -3.61 -1.74 11.70
C ARG A 86 -4.55 -2.87 12.12
N SER A 87 -5.68 -2.53 12.76
CA SER A 87 -6.65 -3.52 13.23
C SER A 87 -7.23 -4.35 12.06
N LEU A 88 -7.49 -3.74 10.91
CA LEU A 88 -8.00 -4.42 9.72
C LEU A 88 -6.94 -5.32 9.06
N ILE A 89 -5.67 -4.92 9.03
CA ILE A 89 -4.57 -5.77 8.58
C ILE A 89 -4.49 -7.03 9.45
N LEU A 90 -4.50 -6.88 10.78
CA LEU A 90 -4.44 -8.01 11.69
C LEU A 90 -5.68 -8.92 11.58
N GLN A 91 -6.86 -8.35 11.36
CA GLN A 91 -8.07 -9.13 11.09
C GLN A 91 -7.97 -9.93 9.79
N ALA A 92 -7.44 -9.35 8.72
CA ALA A 92 -7.23 -10.03 7.45
C ALA A 92 -6.25 -11.22 7.61
N ILE A 93 -5.13 -11.00 8.31
CA ILE A 93 -4.16 -12.04 8.65
C ILE A 93 -4.82 -13.17 9.46
N ALA A 94 -5.60 -12.84 10.49
CA ALA A 94 -6.31 -13.82 11.32
C ALA A 94 -7.38 -14.59 10.53
N ALA A 95 -7.94 -14.00 9.47
CA ALA A 95 -8.84 -14.67 8.53
C ALA A 95 -8.11 -15.51 7.47
N GLY A 96 -6.79 -15.64 7.55
CA GLY A 96 -5.98 -16.42 6.61
C GLY A 96 -5.77 -15.72 5.26
N LYS A 97 -5.98 -14.42 5.17
CA LYS A 97 -5.80 -13.65 3.93
C LYS A 97 -4.41 -13.06 3.85
N SER A 98 -3.78 -13.12 2.67
CA SER A 98 -2.58 -12.34 2.41
C SER A 98 -2.92 -10.84 2.33
N VAL A 99 -1.96 -9.99 2.66
CA VAL A 99 -2.17 -8.53 2.70
C VAL A 99 -1.15 -7.80 1.84
N VAL A 100 -1.60 -6.79 1.12
CA VAL A 100 -0.75 -5.79 0.47
C VAL A 100 -1.09 -4.43 1.08
N THR A 101 -0.11 -3.69 1.59
CA THR A 101 -0.37 -2.36 2.15
C THR A 101 0.58 -1.30 1.59
N ALA A 102 0.03 -0.11 1.36
CA ALA A 102 0.78 1.10 1.04
C ALA A 102 0.96 2.03 2.27
N ASN A 103 0.59 1.56 3.46
CA ASN A 103 0.53 2.38 4.66
C ASN A 103 1.87 2.45 5.40
N LYS A 104 2.70 3.41 5.00
CA LYS A 104 4.00 3.64 5.63
C LYS A 104 3.95 3.85 7.15
N ALA A 105 2.88 4.50 7.66
CA ALA A 105 2.76 4.81 9.08
C ALA A 105 2.48 3.56 9.92
N VAL A 106 1.65 2.65 9.43
CA VAL A 106 1.37 1.37 10.09
C VAL A 106 2.62 0.50 10.09
N ILE A 107 3.28 0.37 8.93
CA ILE A 107 4.50 -0.46 8.82
C ILE A 107 5.64 0.09 9.68
N ALA A 108 5.83 1.40 9.74
CA ALA A 108 6.87 2.01 10.56
C ALA A 108 6.68 1.77 12.07
N ARG A 109 5.43 1.68 12.54
CA ARG A 109 5.13 1.55 13.99
C ARG A 109 4.79 0.14 14.43
N HIS A 110 4.19 -0.66 13.54
CA HIS A 110 3.61 -1.97 13.85
C HIS A 110 4.09 -3.07 12.91
N GLY A 111 5.14 -2.80 12.10
CA GLY A 111 5.65 -3.76 11.12
C GLY A 111 6.10 -5.09 11.74
N GLN A 112 6.72 -5.04 12.92
CA GLN A 112 7.13 -6.26 13.62
C GLN A 112 5.92 -7.10 14.04
N GLU A 113 4.93 -6.50 14.70
CA GLU A 113 3.70 -7.18 15.12
C GLU A 113 2.97 -7.84 13.93
N ILE A 114 2.88 -7.10 12.83
CA ILE A 114 2.24 -7.58 11.60
C ILE A 114 3.03 -8.74 10.98
N ALA A 115 4.37 -8.65 10.95
CA ALA A 115 5.22 -9.72 10.44
C ALA A 115 5.13 -10.99 11.28
N GLU A 116 5.11 -10.87 12.60
CA GLU A 116 4.95 -12.00 13.53
C GLU A 116 3.57 -12.66 13.35
N ALA A 117 2.50 -11.87 13.26
CA ALA A 117 1.15 -12.38 13.02
C ALA A 117 1.05 -13.09 11.67
N ALA A 118 1.61 -12.52 10.59
CA ALA A 118 1.63 -13.12 9.27
C ALA A 118 2.38 -14.45 9.24
N ALA A 119 3.55 -14.51 9.89
CA ALA A 119 4.35 -15.72 9.99
C ALA A 119 3.59 -16.83 10.76
N ALA A 120 2.92 -16.48 11.85
CA ALA A 120 2.11 -17.41 12.64
C ALA A 120 0.90 -17.96 11.86
N ALA A 121 0.28 -17.12 11.02
CA ALA A 121 -0.87 -17.52 10.19
C ALA A 121 -0.46 -18.17 8.86
N GLY A 122 0.82 -18.15 8.48
CA GLY A 122 1.31 -18.71 7.21
C GLY A 122 0.86 -17.92 5.97
N VAL A 123 0.63 -16.60 6.12
CA VAL A 123 0.21 -15.71 5.03
C VAL A 123 1.29 -14.68 4.71
N TYR A 124 1.19 -14.04 3.54
CA TYR A 124 2.11 -12.99 3.12
C TYR A 124 1.60 -11.60 3.47
N VAL A 125 2.52 -10.73 3.87
CA VAL A 125 2.28 -9.28 3.92
C VAL A 125 3.31 -8.59 3.04
N LEU A 126 2.85 -7.98 1.95
CA LEU A 126 3.67 -7.27 0.98
C LEU A 126 3.62 -5.77 1.28
N ILE A 127 4.78 -5.17 1.48
CA ILE A 127 4.95 -3.79 1.96
C ILE A 127 5.68 -2.88 0.95
N GLU A 128 5.95 -3.36 -0.25
CA GLU A 128 6.70 -2.61 -1.27
C GLU A 128 6.13 -1.20 -1.49
N ALA A 129 4.79 -1.10 -1.61
CA ALA A 129 4.11 0.17 -1.82
C ALA A 129 4.15 1.13 -0.61
N ALA A 130 4.55 0.63 0.57
CA ALA A 130 4.73 1.44 1.78
C ALA A 130 6.14 2.05 1.89
N VAL A 131 7.08 1.66 1.01
CA VAL A 131 8.49 2.05 1.06
C VAL A 131 8.97 2.54 -0.30
N GLY A 132 9.49 3.77 -0.38
CA GLY A 132 10.08 4.31 -1.60
C GLY A 132 9.10 4.65 -2.73
N GLY A 133 7.80 4.65 -2.47
CA GLY A 133 6.77 4.96 -3.47
C GLY A 133 6.77 3.94 -4.62
N GLY A 134 7.04 4.38 -5.84
CA GLY A 134 7.10 3.53 -7.03
C GLY A 134 8.47 2.86 -7.27
N ILE A 135 9.44 3.03 -6.38
CA ILE A 135 10.79 2.46 -6.52
C ILE A 135 10.84 1.10 -5.84
N PRO A 136 11.05 -0.01 -6.58
CA PRO A 136 11.12 -1.34 -5.99
C PRO A 136 12.43 -1.52 -5.21
N ILE A 137 12.36 -1.82 -3.93
CA ILE A 137 13.53 -2.02 -3.05
C ILE A 137 13.38 -3.22 -2.11
N ILE A 138 12.20 -3.41 -1.50
CA ILE A 138 12.00 -4.44 -0.48
C ILE A 138 12.00 -5.83 -1.11
N GLU A 139 11.19 -6.05 -2.15
CA GLU A 139 11.11 -7.36 -2.81
C GLU A 139 12.42 -7.74 -3.54
N PRO A 140 13.12 -6.83 -4.24
CA PRO A 140 14.46 -7.14 -4.75
C PRO A 140 15.46 -7.55 -3.66
N LEU A 141 15.46 -6.90 -2.49
CA LEU A 141 16.33 -7.27 -1.37
C LEU A 141 15.98 -8.65 -0.81
N LYS A 142 14.69 -8.97 -0.68
CA LYS A 142 14.21 -10.23 -0.11
C LYS A 142 14.35 -11.41 -1.09
N GLN A 143 14.00 -11.21 -2.35
CA GLN A 143 13.93 -12.28 -3.34
C GLN A 143 15.19 -12.37 -4.21
N SER A 144 15.50 -11.32 -4.98
CA SER A 144 16.61 -11.39 -5.95
C SER A 144 17.99 -11.42 -5.28
N LEU A 145 18.14 -10.71 -4.16
CA LEU A 145 19.39 -10.60 -3.42
C LEU A 145 19.42 -11.44 -2.13
N GLY A 146 18.36 -12.20 -1.85
CA GLY A 146 18.21 -12.96 -0.60
C GLY A 146 19.30 -14.01 -0.34
N GLY A 147 20.00 -14.49 -1.39
CA GLY A 147 21.16 -15.37 -1.26
C GLY A 147 22.47 -14.66 -0.91
N ASN A 148 22.49 -13.33 -0.90
CA ASN A 148 23.67 -12.53 -0.62
C ASN A 148 23.75 -12.10 0.85
N ARG A 149 24.97 -11.85 1.32
CA ARG A 149 25.18 -11.21 2.61
C ARG A 149 25.25 -9.69 2.40
N ILE A 150 24.16 -9.00 2.66
CA ILE A 150 24.06 -7.55 2.51
C ILE A 150 24.57 -6.90 3.79
N ASN A 151 25.69 -6.15 3.70
CA ASN A 151 26.30 -5.48 4.84
C ASN A 151 25.84 -4.01 4.96
N ARG A 152 25.40 -3.41 3.86
CA ARG A 152 25.02 -2.00 3.83
C ARG A 152 24.03 -1.73 2.69
N VAL A 153 23.01 -0.91 3.01
CA VAL A 153 22.12 -0.27 2.03
C VAL A 153 22.23 1.23 2.24
N SER A 154 22.39 2.00 1.18
CA SER A 154 22.45 3.46 1.24
C SER A 154 21.74 4.08 0.05
N GLY A 155 21.12 5.25 0.27
CA GLY A 155 20.38 5.96 -0.76
C GLY A 155 19.63 7.17 -0.20
N ILE A 156 18.93 7.87 -1.08
CA ILE A 156 17.99 8.92 -0.69
C ILE A 156 16.69 8.22 -0.29
N ILE A 157 16.33 8.30 1.00
CA ILE A 157 15.18 7.57 1.56
C ILE A 157 13.91 8.42 1.52
N ASN A 158 14.06 9.76 1.61
CA ASN A 158 12.93 10.68 1.61
C ASN A 158 13.24 11.91 0.75
N GLY A 159 12.42 12.17 -0.26
CA GLY A 159 12.61 13.27 -1.22
C GLY A 159 12.51 14.65 -0.57
N THR A 160 11.50 14.88 0.28
CA THR A 160 11.29 16.16 0.98
C THR A 160 12.47 16.52 1.86
N THR A 161 12.92 15.58 2.69
CA THR A 161 14.08 15.79 3.57
C THR A 161 15.35 16.05 2.75
N ASN A 162 15.55 15.29 1.68
CA ASN A 162 16.69 15.48 0.79
C ASN A 162 16.67 16.88 0.15
N TYR A 163 15.51 17.34 -0.35
CA TYR A 163 15.35 18.69 -0.91
C TYR A 163 15.72 19.75 0.11
N ILE A 164 15.17 19.67 1.34
CA ILE A 164 15.44 20.65 2.40
C ILE A 164 16.92 20.66 2.77
N LEU A 165 17.52 19.51 3.05
CA LEU A 165 18.92 19.42 3.47
C LEU A 165 19.89 19.85 2.35
N THR A 166 19.59 19.56 1.10
CA THR A 166 20.39 19.98 -0.05
C THR A 166 20.42 21.51 -0.16
N ARG A 167 19.27 22.17 -0.11
CA ARG A 167 19.20 23.62 -0.17
C ARG A 167 19.88 24.31 1.01
N MET A 168 19.73 23.74 2.21
CA MET A 168 20.46 24.23 3.39
C MET A 168 21.98 24.11 3.21
N ALA A 169 22.45 23.00 2.62
CA ALA A 169 23.87 22.75 2.45
C ALA A 169 24.49 23.56 1.29
N GLU A 170 23.81 23.69 0.17
CA GLU A 170 24.35 24.32 -1.04
C GLU A 170 24.12 25.84 -1.07
N GLU A 171 22.97 26.31 -0.55
CA GLU A 171 22.58 27.73 -0.59
C GLU A 171 22.79 28.43 0.75
N GLY A 172 23.08 27.70 1.83
CA GLY A 172 23.14 28.28 3.19
C GLY A 172 21.77 28.74 3.70
N ALA A 173 20.68 28.27 3.10
CA ALA A 173 19.32 28.71 3.43
C ALA A 173 18.89 28.21 4.81
N ALA A 174 18.10 29.00 5.53
CA ALA A 174 17.54 28.62 6.82
C ALA A 174 16.45 27.56 6.64
N TYR A 175 16.36 26.62 7.59
CA TYR A 175 15.40 25.50 7.57
C TYR A 175 13.95 25.97 7.33
N ASP A 176 13.49 26.98 8.09
CA ASP A 176 12.10 27.45 8.01
C ASP A 176 11.75 28.05 6.64
N ALA A 177 12.70 28.72 5.99
CA ALA A 177 12.50 29.28 4.66
C ALA A 177 12.37 28.13 3.61
N VAL A 178 13.25 27.13 3.68
CA VAL A 178 13.24 26.00 2.75
C VAL A 178 12.02 25.10 3.00
N LEU A 179 11.59 24.92 4.24
CA LEU A 179 10.39 24.17 4.57
C LEU A 179 9.15 24.83 3.96
N LYS A 180 9.05 26.15 4.07
CA LYS A 180 7.94 26.89 3.47
C LYS A 180 7.92 26.73 1.95
N ASP A 181 9.06 26.85 1.29
CA ASP A 181 9.17 26.62 -0.15
C ASP A 181 8.76 25.17 -0.52
N ALA A 182 9.17 24.17 0.29
CA ALA A 182 8.82 22.77 0.08
C ALA A 182 7.30 22.55 0.22
N GLN A 183 6.64 23.24 1.15
CA GLN A 183 5.19 23.20 1.32
C GLN A 183 4.46 23.85 0.14
N GLU A 184 4.93 25.01 -0.33
CA GLU A 184 4.36 25.70 -1.49
C GLU A 184 4.50 24.88 -2.79
N LEU A 185 5.58 24.10 -2.92
CA LEU A 185 5.82 23.18 -4.03
C LEU A 185 5.07 21.82 -3.88
N GLY A 186 4.43 21.59 -2.74
CA GLY A 186 3.73 20.33 -2.46
C GLY A 186 4.66 19.15 -2.13
N TYR A 187 5.90 19.41 -1.76
CA TYR A 187 6.87 18.37 -1.32
C TYR A 187 6.74 18.05 0.17
N ALA A 188 6.23 18.97 0.96
CA ALA A 188 5.95 18.82 2.39
C ALA A 188 4.46 19.04 2.68
N GLU A 189 3.92 18.30 3.66
CA GLU A 189 2.56 18.45 4.20
C GLU A 189 2.54 19.47 5.36
#